data_a4d01bd9648f1a19d2a1498270b68664
#
_entry.id   a4d01bd9648f1a19d2a1498270b68664
#
_cell.length_a   1.000
_cell.length_b   1.000
_cell.length_c   1.000
_cell.angle_alpha   90.00
_cell.angle_beta   90.00
_cell.angle_gamma   90.00
#
_symmetry.space_group_name_H-M   'P 1'
#
loop_
_entity.id
_entity.type
_entity.pdbx_description
1 polymer ?
#
loop_
_entity_poly.entity_id
_entity_poly.type
_entity_poly.pdbx_seq_one_letter_code
_entity_poly.pdbx_strand_id
1 'polypeptide(L)'
;MIMTYEFLQQYWWFIVSLLGALLVFLLFVQGANSMVYSLGRTEEGQRKVLDSTGRKWEITFTTLVTFGGAFFASFPLFYSTSFGGAYWLWMIILFSFVLQAVSYEFQHRKGNLLGTRTYRWFLVLNGIVGPLLLGGAVATFFDGSNFIVEKASLTDIGAPVISRWANASAGLDALLDPWNLVFGFAVMFLARMLGILYIINNVDDEDIRSRGSVRLIGCTVPFLVLFLAFFVRTLLKDGYAVDPATGLVFMQPMKYLHNYLDIWPLAVLTVIGVVLLLYGVVRTILSSTYIRGIWPAGIGVVLVVLSLLLVAGWGDTAYYPSNADLQCSLTIANSCSSEFTLRTMFYVSLLVPFVFGYIAYVWRVMDRK
;
A
#
# COMPACT_ATOMS: atom_id res chain seq x y z
N MET A 1 11.79 3.18 31.49
CA MET A 1 11.51 2.00 30.65
C MET A 1 12.74 1.77 29.79
N ILE A 2 13.46 0.67 30.00
CA ILE A 2 14.64 0.34 29.18
C ILE A 2 14.09 -0.10 27.84
N MET A 3 14.35 0.67 26.77
CA MET A 3 13.98 0.28 25.42
C MET A 3 14.90 -0.88 25.01
N THR A 4 14.33 -2.09 24.96
CA THR A 4 15.04 -3.27 24.47
C THR A 4 15.13 -3.21 22.93
N TYR A 5 16.13 -3.90 22.37
CA TYR A 5 16.26 -3.98 20.91
C TYR A 5 15.02 -4.61 20.25
N GLU A 6 14.45 -5.64 20.87
CA GLU A 6 13.22 -6.29 20.43
C GLU A 6 12.03 -5.31 20.40
N PHE A 7 11.87 -4.48 21.43
CA PHE A 7 10.84 -3.43 21.43
C PHE A 7 11.01 -2.47 20.23
N LEU A 8 12.25 -2.05 19.93
CA LEU A 8 12.53 -1.17 18.80
C LEU A 8 12.21 -1.83 17.45
N GLN A 9 12.49 -3.13 17.29
CA GLN A 9 12.15 -3.91 16.11
C GLN A 9 10.64 -3.96 15.87
N GLN A 10 9.87 -4.28 16.92
CA GLN A 10 8.40 -4.35 16.85
C GLN A 10 7.78 -2.95 16.62
N TYR A 11 8.32 -1.93 17.27
CA TYR A 11 7.91 -0.54 17.08
C TYR A 11 8.08 -0.10 15.62
N TRP A 12 9.24 -0.38 15.01
CA TRP A 12 9.49 0.02 13.62
C TRP A 12 8.67 -0.79 12.62
N TRP A 13 8.39 -2.05 12.92
CA TRP A 13 7.42 -2.82 12.13
C TRP A 13 6.02 -2.18 12.16
N PHE A 14 5.57 -1.75 13.33
CA PHE A 14 4.32 -1.01 13.47
C PHE A 14 4.32 0.29 12.67
N ILE A 15 5.37 1.11 12.76
CA ILE A 15 5.47 2.39 12.03
C ILE A 15 5.45 2.19 10.52
N VAL A 16 6.21 1.22 10.00
CA VAL A 16 6.23 0.91 8.56
C VAL A 16 4.86 0.39 8.10
N SER A 17 4.23 -0.47 8.89
CA SER A 17 2.88 -0.98 8.60
C SER A 17 1.84 0.15 8.58
N LEU A 18 1.94 1.11 9.50
CA LEU A 18 1.07 2.28 9.53
C LEU A 18 1.28 3.17 8.29
N LEU A 19 2.53 3.40 7.88
CA LEU A 19 2.82 4.15 6.65
C LEU A 19 2.25 3.44 5.41
N GLY A 20 2.39 2.12 5.32
CA GLY A 20 1.78 1.31 4.26
C GLY A 20 0.25 1.42 4.25
N ALA A 21 -0.38 1.37 5.42
CA ALA A 21 -1.83 1.53 5.55
C ALA A 21 -2.31 2.93 5.13
N LEU A 22 -1.58 3.98 5.51
CA LEU A 22 -1.86 5.35 5.08
C LEU A 22 -1.66 5.52 3.57
N LEU A 23 -0.62 4.91 2.99
CA LEU A 23 -0.39 4.91 1.56
C LEU A 23 -1.58 4.29 0.80
N VAL A 24 -2.09 3.15 1.25
CA VAL A 24 -3.26 2.50 0.61
C VAL A 24 -4.49 3.40 0.66
N PHE A 25 -4.74 4.11 1.77
CA PHE A 25 -5.81 5.12 1.82
C PHE A 25 -5.59 6.23 0.78
N LEU A 26 -4.37 6.75 0.66
CA LEU A 26 -4.04 7.84 -0.25
C LEU A 26 -4.11 7.44 -1.74
N LEU A 27 -4.18 6.14 -2.06
CA LEU A 27 -4.43 5.67 -3.43
C LEU A 27 -5.78 6.12 -4.00
N PHE A 28 -6.62 6.82 -3.22
CA PHE A 28 -7.82 7.48 -3.75
C PHE A 28 -7.49 8.43 -4.91
N VAL A 29 -6.31 9.03 -4.94
CA VAL A 29 -5.83 9.87 -6.04
C VAL A 29 -5.73 9.06 -7.33
N GLN A 30 -5.05 7.92 -7.29
CA GLN A 30 -4.92 7.00 -8.42
C GLN A 30 -6.28 6.46 -8.85
N GLY A 31 -7.10 6.09 -7.89
CA GLY A 31 -8.45 5.60 -8.14
C GLY A 31 -9.31 6.62 -8.89
N ALA A 32 -9.34 7.87 -8.44
CA ALA A 32 -10.07 8.94 -9.11
C ALA A 32 -9.50 9.25 -10.50
N ASN A 33 -8.17 9.24 -10.67
CA ASN A 33 -7.52 9.43 -11.96
C ASN A 33 -7.92 8.34 -12.97
N SER A 34 -8.01 7.08 -12.53
CA SER A 34 -8.45 5.98 -13.39
C SER A 34 -9.89 6.13 -13.89
N MET A 35 -10.68 6.95 -13.19
CA MET A 35 -12.11 7.15 -13.42
C MET A 35 -12.45 8.49 -14.07
N VAL A 36 -11.45 9.29 -14.46
CA VAL A 36 -11.65 10.67 -14.95
C VAL A 36 -12.65 10.75 -16.10
N TYR A 37 -12.58 9.85 -17.07
CA TYR A 37 -13.52 9.83 -18.22
C TYR A 37 -14.91 9.27 -17.87
N SER A 38 -15.00 8.44 -16.85
CA SER A 38 -16.25 7.84 -16.42
C SER A 38 -17.05 8.71 -15.47
N LEU A 39 -16.37 9.52 -14.64
CA LEU A 39 -16.96 10.50 -13.75
C LEU A 39 -17.21 11.83 -14.47
N GLY A 40 -16.20 12.35 -15.20
CA GLY A 40 -16.28 13.58 -15.98
C GLY A 40 -16.55 13.29 -17.46
N ARG A 41 -17.80 13.35 -17.92
CA ARG A 41 -18.14 13.12 -19.35
C ARG A 41 -17.77 14.31 -20.24
N THR A 42 -17.80 15.51 -19.69
CA THR A 42 -17.41 16.75 -20.36
C THR A 42 -15.98 17.13 -20.02
N GLU A 43 -15.35 17.98 -20.83
CA GLU A 43 -14.01 18.52 -20.53
C GLU A 43 -13.98 19.26 -19.18
N GLU A 44 -15.03 20.01 -18.88
CA GLU A 44 -15.19 20.73 -17.62
C GLU A 44 -15.30 19.75 -16.43
N GLY A 45 -16.10 18.68 -16.57
CA GLY A 45 -16.24 17.65 -15.56
C GLY A 45 -14.92 16.90 -15.30
N GLN A 46 -14.18 16.55 -16.37
CA GLN A 46 -12.84 15.95 -16.24
C GLN A 46 -11.87 16.89 -15.52
N ARG A 47 -11.90 18.16 -15.86
CA ARG A 47 -11.08 19.17 -15.20
C ARG A 47 -11.41 19.28 -13.70
N LYS A 48 -12.69 19.34 -13.32
CA LYS A 48 -13.12 19.37 -11.90
C LYS A 48 -12.56 18.15 -11.12
N VAL A 49 -12.61 16.94 -11.71
CA VAL A 49 -12.04 15.72 -11.11
C VAL A 49 -10.53 15.86 -10.94
N LEU A 50 -9.82 16.26 -11.99
CA LEU A 50 -8.34 16.35 -11.96
C LEU A 50 -7.83 17.51 -11.09
N ASP A 51 -8.52 18.63 -11.05
CA ASP A 51 -8.18 19.77 -10.16
C ASP A 51 -8.32 19.36 -8.68
N SER A 52 -9.30 18.50 -8.36
CA SER A 52 -9.49 17.97 -7.02
C SER A 52 -8.36 17.02 -6.60
N THR A 53 -7.99 16.07 -7.45
CA THR A 53 -6.91 15.11 -7.18
C THR A 53 -5.52 15.75 -7.31
N GLY A 54 -5.36 16.72 -8.21
CA GLY A 54 -4.14 17.48 -8.44
C GLY A 54 -3.62 18.23 -7.21
N ARG A 55 -4.49 18.52 -6.24
CA ARG A 55 -4.08 19.11 -4.95
C ARG A 55 -3.52 18.10 -3.95
N LYS A 56 -3.64 16.81 -4.23
CA LYS A 56 -3.31 15.73 -3.27
C LYS A 56 -2.28 14.72 -3.78
N TRP A 57 -1.96 14.73 -5.08
CA TRP A 57 -1.08 13.71 -5.67
C TRP A 57 0.32 13.69 -5.06
N GLU A 58 0.86 14.86 -4.69
CA GLU A 58 2.17 14.98 -4.07
C GLU A 58 2.22 14.27 -2.72
N ILE A 59 1.14 14.36 -1.92
CA ILE A 59 1.06 13.70 -0.61
C ILE A 59 1.12 12.18 -0.80
N THR A 60 0.43 11.64 -1.81
CA THR A 60 0.46 10.20 -2.10
C THR A 60 1.85 9.75 -2.53
N PHE A 61 2.46 10.48 -3.46
CA PHE A 61 3.80 10.15 -3.94
C PHE A 61 4.85 10.27 -2.84
N THR A 62 4.80 11.34 -2.05
CA THR A 62 5.71 11.53 -0.91
C THR A 62 5.53 10.42 0.13
N THR A 63 4.30 9.97 0.39
CA THR A 63 4.04 8.86 1.31
C THR A 63 4.61 7.54 0.78
N LEU A 64 4.53 7.27 -0.53
CA LEU A 64 5.17 6.11 -1.16
C LEU A 64 6.69 6.13 -0.95
N VAL A 65 7.33 7.29 -1.20
CA VAL A 65 8.77 7.47 -1.00
C VAL A 65 9.15 7.34 0.48
N THR A 66 8.34 7.90 1.38
CA THR A 66 8.54 7.79 2.83
C THR A 66 8.43 6.36 3.32
N PHE A 67 7.47 5.59 2.78
CA PHE A 67 7.32 4.17 3.08
C PHE A 67 8.57 3.37 2.67
N GLY A 68 9.07 3.58 1.45
CA GLY A 68 10.33 2.98 0.98
C GLY A 68 11.53 3.40 1.83
N GLY A 69 11.63 4.69 2.17
CA GLY A 69 12.70 5.24 3.04
C GLY A 69 12.64 4.69 4.46
N ALA A 70 11.45 4.48 5.02
CA ALA A 70 11.28 3.87 6.33
C ALA A 70 11.73 2.40 6.34
N PHE A 71 11.43 1.65 5.28
CA PHE A 71 11.98 0.30 5.10
C PHE A 71 13.51 0.31 4.94
N PHE A 72 14.04 1.21 4.13
CA PHE A 72 15.49 1.35 3.96
C PHE A 72 16.20 1.57 5.30
N ALA A 73 15.67 2.42 6.14
CA ALA A 73 16.29 2.78 7.40
C ALA A 73 16.08 1.73 8.51
N SER A 74 14.88 1.13 8.61
CA SER A 74 14.55 0.19 9.69
C SER A 74 14.79 -1.30 9.32
N PHE A 75 14.57 -1.67 8.05
CA PHE A 75 14.73 -3.05 7.54
C PHE A 75 15.56 -3.06 6.24
N PRO A 76 16.86 -2.71 6.30
CA PRO A 76 17.70 -2.53 5.12
C PRO A 76 17.84 -3.81 4.28
N LEU A 77 17.80 -4.99 4.88
CA LEU A 77 17.87 -6.25 4.15
C LEU A 77 16.59 -6.48 3.31
N PHE A 78 15.42 -6.12 3.82
CA PHE A 78 14.20 -6.14 3.02
C PHE A 78 14.27 -5.14 1.87
N TYR A 79 14.75 -3.92 2.15
CA TYR A 79 14.87 -2.91 1.11
C TYR A 79 15.78 -3.39 -0.03
N SER A 80 16.96 -3.93 0.29
CA SER A 80 17.88 -4.46 -0.72
C SER A 80 17.30 -5.66 -1.48
N THR A 81 16.56 -6.53 -0.79
CA THR A 81 15.98 -7.75 -1.38
C THR A 81 14.76 -7.43 -2.24
N SER A 82 13.82 -6.64 -1.75
CA SER A 82 12.58 -6.32 -2.46
C SER A 82 12.79 -5.19 -3.47
N PHE A 83 13.21 -4.00 -3.02
CA PHE A 83 13.36 -2.84 -3.92
C PHE A 83 14.57 -3.00 -4.86
N GLY A 84 15.67 -3.56 -4.37
CA GLY A 84 16.86 -3.84 -5.17
C GLY A 84 16.73 -5.10 -6.02
N GLY A 85 16.23 -6.21 -5.45
CA GLY A 85 16.12 -7.50 -6.12
C GLY A 85 14.96 -7.57 -7.11
N ALA A 86 13.75 -7.14 -6.70
CA ALA A 86 12.58 -7.06 -7.57
C ALA A 86 12.53 -5.73 -8.34
N TYR A 87 13.67 -5.26 -8.84
CA TYR A 87 13.81 -3.90 -9.36
C TYR A 87 12.92 -3.60 -10.57
N TRP A 88 12.60 -4.55 -11.44
CA TRP A 88 11.70 -4.31 -12.57
C TRP A 88 10.29 -3.99 -12.13
N LEU A 89 9.77 -4.71 -11.14
CA LEU A 89 8.46 -4.43 -10.58
C LEU A 89 8.41 -3.01 -9.99
N TRP A 90 9.39 -2.67 -9.16
CA TRP A 90 9.47 -1.34 -8.53
C TRP A 90 9.76 -0.23 -9.54
N MET A 91 10.54 -0.47 -10.59
CA MET A 91 10.77 0.50 -11.66
C MET A 91 9.50 0.81 -12.43
N ILE A 92 8.65 -0.19 -12.73
CA ILE A 92 7.36 0.05 -13.40
C ILE A 92 6.41 0.85 -12.48
N ILE A 93 6.36 0.52 -11.18
CA ILE A 93 5.60 1.30 -10.20
C ILE A 93 6.08 2.75 -10.21
N LEU A 94 7.37 2.98 -9.98
CA LEU A 94 7.97 4.32 -9.96
C LEU A 94 7.70 5.09 -11.25
N PHE A 95 7.91 4.45 -12.41
CA PHE A 95 7.67 5.07 -13.70
C PHE A 95 6.21 5.49 -13.88
N SER A 96 5.26 4.68 -13.42
CA SER A 96 3.83 5.04 -13.44
C SER A 96 3.54 6.31 -12.62
N PHE A 97 4.19 6.48 -11.46
CA PHE A 97 4.06 7.69 -10.65
C PHE A 97 4.78 8.90 -11.24
N VAL A 98 5.91 8.68 -11.95
CA VAL A 98 6.58 9.76 -12.73
C VAL A 98 5.67 10.26 -13.85
N LEU A 99 5.00 9.35 -14.58
CA LEU A 99 3.98 9.73 -15.57
C LEU A 99 2.86 10.57 -14.96
N GLN A 100 2.42 10.24 -13.75
CA GLN A 100 1.43 11.04 -13.01
C GLN A 100 1.95 12.46 -12.73
N ALA A 101 3.16 12.56 -12.17
CA ALA A 101 3.77 13.86 -11.84
C ALA A 101 3.90 14.75 -13.07
N VAL A 102 4.48 14.22 -14.14
CA VAL A 102 4.62 14.92 -15.43
C VAL A 102 3.26 15.36 -15.96
N SER A 103 2.23 14.52 -15.80
CA SER A 103 0.90 14.83 -16.32
C SER A 103 0.25 15.99 -15.57
N TYR A 104 0.34 16.04 -14.25
CA TYR A 104 -0.21 17.17 -13.49
C TYR A 104 0.52 18.47 -13.79
N GLU A 105 1.84 18.44 -13.94
CA GLU A 105 2.67 19.63 -14.16
C GLU A 105 2.54 20.20 -15.58
N PHE A 106 2.44 19.35 -16.60
CA PHE A 106 2.61 19.78 -17.98
C PHE A 106 1.34 19.80 -18.83
N GLN A 107 0.24 19.18 -18.40
CA GLN A 107 -1.00 19.08 -19.21
C GLN A 107 -1.58 20.44 -19.63
N HIS A 108 -1.38 21.50 -18.85
CA HIS A 108 -1.92 22.82 -19.10
C HIS A 108 -0.88 23.89 -19.47
N ARG A 109 0.41 23.49 -19.60
CA ARG A 109 1.46 24.45 -19.98
C ARG A 109 1.36 24.85 -21.44
N LYS A 110 1.64 26.13 -21.72
CA LYS A 110 1.79 26.63 -23.08
C LYS A 110 2.96 25.90 -23.77
N GLY A 111 2.76 25.41 -25.00
CA GLY A 111 3.76 24.63 -25.71
C GLY A 111 3.73 23.13 -25.42
N ASN A 112 2.67 22.63 -24.80
CA ASN A 112 2.44 21.22 -24.60
C ASN A 112 2.45 20.44 -25.94
N LEU A 113 3.49 19.61 -26.17
CA LEU A 113 3.69 18.85 -27.38
C LEU A 113 2.77 17.62 -27.51
N LEU A 114 2.41 17.00 -26.39
CA LEU A 114 1.68 15.73 -26.40
C LEU A 114 0.16 15.91 -26.38
N GLY A 115 -0.32 17.11 -26.05
CA GLY A 115 -1.74 17.43 -25.90
C GLY A 115 -2.36 16.93 -24.57
N THR A 116 -3.33 17.67 -24.06
CA THR A 116 -3.98 17.42 -22.76
C THR A 116 -4.57 16.00 -22.66
N ARG A 117 -5.07 15.46 -23.76
CA ARG A 117 -5.68 14.11 -23.80
C ARG A 117 -4.65 13.02 -23.48
N THR A 118 -3.42 13.15 -23.97
CA THR A 118 -2.34 12.18 -23.72
C THR A 118 -1.96 12.17 -22.24
N TYR A 119 -1.80 13.33 -21.62
CA TYR A 119 -1.52 13.43 -20.18
C TYR A 119 -2.65 12.85 -19.31
N ARG A 120 -3.92 13.07 -19.69
CA ARG A 120 -5.05 12.43 -19.01
C ARG A 120 -5.00 10.91 -19.11
N TRP A 121 -4.56 10.35 -20.27
CA TRP A 121 -4.35 8.91 -20.40
C TRP A 121 -3.21 8.40 -19.52
N PHE A 122 -2.14 9.16 -19.35
CA PHE A 122 -1.06 8.82 -18.41
C PHE A 122 -1.58 8.77 -16.96
N LEU A 123 -2.48 9.68 -16.58
CA LEU A 123 -3.13 9.64 -15.27
C LEU A 123 -4.01 8.40 -15.11
N VAL A 124 -4.76 8.03 -16.14
CA VAL A 124 -5.56 6.78 -16.15
C VAL A 124 -4.65 5.56 -16.03
N LEU A 125 -3.55 5.52 -16.77
CA LEU A 125 -2.57 4.43 -16.72
C LEU A 125 -1.98 4.28 -15.30
N ASN A 126 -1.51 5.38 -14.71
CA ASN A 126 -1.03 5.38 -13.33
C ASN A 126 -2.12 4.92 -12.36
N GLY A 127 -3.35 5.38 -12.57
CA GLY A 127 -4.49 5.04 -11.72
C GLY A 127 -4.90 3.56 -11.76
N ILE A 128 -4.44 2.81 -12.74
CA ILE A 128 -4.64 1.36 -12.86
C ILE A 128 -3.39 0.62 -12.43
N VAL A 129 -2.25 0.92 -13.08
CA VAL A 129 -0.99 0.18 -12.91
C VAL A 129 -0.41 0.39 -11.51
N GLY A 130 -0.41 1.62 -10.99
CA GLY A 130 0.13 1.91 -9.67
C GLY A 130 -0.50 1.06 -8.56
N PRO A 131 -1.82 1.15 -8.31
CA PRO A 131 -2.48 0.36 -7.28
C PRO A 131 -2.41 -1.15 -7.51
N LEU A 132 -2.52 -1.61 -8.77
CA LEU A 132 -2.44 -3.03 -9.11
C LEU A 132 -1.08 -3.62 -8.77
N LEU A 133 0.00 -2.96 -9.17
CA LEU A 133 1.35 -3.46 -8.91
C LEU A 133 1.74 -3.32 -7.43
N LEU A 134 1.34 -2.23 -6.75
CA LEU A 134 1.54 -2.10 -5.31
C LEU A 134 0.80 -3.20 -4.53
N GLY A 135 -0.44 -3.51 -4.92
CA GLY A 135 -1.18 -4.62 -4.35
C GLY A 135 -0.49 -5.97 -4.58
N GLY A 136 -0.04 -6.23 -5.81
CA GLY A 136 0.72 -7.44 -6.14
C GLY A 136 2.03 -7.54 -5.33
N ALA A 137 2.76 -6.42 -5.15
CA ALA A 137 3.95 -6.38 -4.32
C ALA A 137 3.66 -6.67 -2.83
N VAL A 138 2.53 -6.17 -2.30
CA VAL A 138 2.12 -6.46 -0.91
C VAL A 138 1.66 -7.91 -0.76
N ALA A 139 1.04 -8.52 -1.77
CA ALA A 139 0.64 -9.93 -1.73
C ALA A 139 1.83 -10.86 -1.49
N THR A 140 3.03 -10.50 -1.98
CA THR A 140 4.25 -11.30 -1.76
C THR A 140 4.69 -11.39 -0.30
N PHE A 141 4.17 -10.55 0.60
CA PHE A 141 4.36 -10.71 2.06
C PHE A 141 3.69 -11.99 2.59
N PHE A 142 2.71 -12.49 1.88
CA PHE A 142 1.98 -13.70 2.23
C PHE A 142 2.35 -14.90 1.34
N ASP A 143 2.53 -14.66 0.04
CA ASP A 143 2.75 -15.74 -0.94
C ASP A 143 4.23 -15.99 -1.24
N GLY A 144 5.11 -15.10 -0.76
CA GLY A 144 6.55 -15.22 -0.93
C GLY A 144 7.06 -14.67 -2.27
N SER A 145 8.38 -14.66 -2.41
CA SER A 145 9.11 -14.15 -3.56
C SER A 145 10.36 -15.01 -3.84
N ASN A 146 10.85 -14.98 -5.07
CA ASN A 146 11.99 -15.81 -5.49
C ASN A 146 13.32 -15.09 -5.27
N PHE A 147 13.83 -15.09 -4.04
CA PHE A 147 15.12 -14.49 -3.71
C PHE A 147 15.98 -15.42 -2.83
N ILE A 148 17.28 -15.16 -2.80
CA ILE A 148 18.27 -15.85 -1.98
C ILE A 148 19.05 -14.82 -1.19
N VAL A 149 19.33 -15.11 0.07
CA VAL A 149 20.12 -14.26 0.98
C VAL A 149 21.33 -15.05 1.48
N GLU A 150 22.53 -14.59 1.10
CA GLU A 150 23.81 -15.18 1.47
C GLU A 150 24.64 -14.17 2.27
N LYS A 151 24.41 -14.09 3.59
CA LYS A 151 25.11 -13.12 4.46
C LYS A 151 26.62 -13.31 4.48
N ALA A 152 27.11 -14.51 4.21
CA ALA A 152 28.56 -14.82 4.12
C ALA A 152 29.24 -14.03 2.98
N SER A 153 28.51 -13.69 1.92
CA SER A 153 29.04 -12.92 0.78
C SER A 153 29.49 -11.50 1.16
N LEU A 154 29.13 -11.01 2.35
CA LEU A 154 29.56 -9.67 2.83
C LEU A 154 31.10 -9.57 2.93
N THR A 155 31.78 -10.68 3.16
CA THR A 155 33.26 -10.77 3.24
C THR A 155 33.93 -11.13 1.92
N ASP A 156 33.16 -11.39 0.89
CA ASP A 156 33.67 -11.67 -0.45
C ASP A 156 34.01 -10.36 -1.19
N ILE A 157 35.33 -10.13 -1.36
CA ILE A 157 35.83 -8.91 -2.04
C ILE A 157 35.43 -8.87 -3.53
N GLY A 158 35.21 -10.06 -4.14
CA GLY A 158 34.85 -10.15 -5.57
C GLY A 158 33.40 -9.93 -5.87
N ALA A 159 32.49 -10.28 -4.95
CA ALA A 159 31.05 -10.18 -5.13
C ALA A 159 30.31 -9.98 -3.80
N PRO A 160 30.38 -8.80 -3.16
CA PRO A 160 29.80 -8.56 -1.83
C PRO A 160 28.27 -8.39 -1.85
N VAL A 161 27.59 -9.14 -2.71
CA VAL A 161 26.12 -9.09 -2.85
C VAL A 161 25.47 -10.06 -1.86
N ILE A 162 24.74 -9.54 -0.87
CA ILE A 162 24.09 -10.33 0.17
C ILE A 162 22.78 -10.93 -0.32
N SER A 163 21.97 -10.15 -1.04
CA SER A 163 20.65 -10.59 -1.52
C SER A 163 20.59 -10.49 -3.03
N ARG A 164 20.02 -11.52 -3.66
CA ARG A 164 19.84 -11.58 -5.11
C ARG A 164 18.51 -12.22 -5.46
N TRP A 165 17.93 -11.82 -6.57
CA TRP A 165 16.78 -12.51 -7.12
C TRP A 165 17.20 -13.86 -7.70
N ALA A 166 16.44 -14.91 -7.46
CA ALA A 166 16.83 -16.28 -7.86
C ALA A 166 16.68 -16.52 -9.36
N ASN A 167 15.91 -15.71 -10.06
CA ASN A 167 15.68 -15.82 -11.50
C ASN A 167 15.88 -14.46 -12.22
N ALA A 168 15.93 -14.51 -13.55
CA ALA A 168 16.17 -13.32 -14.39
C ALA A 168 14.96 -12.35 -14.46
N SER A 169 13.81 -12.70 -13.89
CA SER A 169 12.61 -11.84 -13.93
C SER A 169 12.74 -10.59 -13.08
N ALA A 170 13.61 -10.61 -12.06
CA ALA A 170 13.86 -9.51 -11.13
C ALA A 170 12.55 -8.87 -10.63
N GLY A 171 11.63 -9.71 -10.14
CA GLY A 171 10.35 -9.31 -9.53
C GLY A 171 9.14 -9.39 -10.44
N LEU A 172 9.28 -9.52 -11.76
CA LEU A 172 8.12 -9.65 -12.65
C LEU A 172 7.40 -11.00 -12.49
N ASP A 173 8.07 -12.02 -11.98
CA ASP A 173 7.49 -13.31 -11.64
C ASP A 173 6.40 -13.22 -10.56
N ALA A 174 6.44 -12.21 -9.70
CA ALA A 174 5.37 -11.94 -8.75
C ALA A 174 4.01 -11.66 -9.45
N LEU A 175 4.04 -11.15 -10.69
CA LEU A 175 2.83 -10.91 -11.49
C LEU A 175 2.33 -12.18 -12.20
N LEU A 176 3.09 -13.26 -12.20
CA LEU A 176 2.65 -14.54 -12.76
C LEU A 176 1.87 -15.38 -11.73
N ASP A 177 1.98 -15.06 -10.45
CA ASP A 177 1.16 -15.69 -9.42
C ASP A 177 -0.28 -15.13 -9.48
N PRO A 178 -1.28 -15.99 -9.70
CA PRO A 178 -2.68 -15.56 -9.81
C PRO A 178 -3.20 -14.87 -8.56
N TRP A 179 -2.71 -15.23 -7.37
CA TRP A 179 -3.17 -14.66 -6.11
C TRP A 179 -2.58 -13.28 -5.85
N ASN A 180 -1.35 -13.04 -6.28
CA ASN A 180 -0.78 -11.69 -6.29
C ASN A 180 -1.57 -10.77 -7.22
N LEU A 181 -2.03 -11.27 -8.38
CA LEU A 181 -2.90 -10.52 -9.28
C LEU A 181 -4.30 -10.30 -8.67
N VAL A 182 -4.90 -11.31 -8.02
CA VAL A 182 -6.18 -11.18 -7.32
C VAL A 182 -6.12 -10.05 -6.30
N PHE A 183 -5.07 -10.02 -5.48
CA PHE A 183 -4.90 -8.94 -4.50
C PHE A 183 -4.56 -7.60 -5.15
N GLY A 184 -3.75 -7.59 -6.21
CA GLY A 184 -3.47 -6.40 -7.00
C GLY A 184 -4.74 -5.77 -7.57
N PHE A 185 -5.62 -6.57 -8.17
CA PHE A 185 -6.93 -6.09 -8.64
C PHE A 185 -7.83 -5.64 -7.49
N ALA A 186 -7.82 -6.33 -6.34
CA ALA A 186 -8.56 -5.89 -5.16
C ALA A 186 -8.11 -4.48 -4.75
N VAL A 187 -6.81 -4.22 -4.66
CA VAL A 187 -6.26 -2.89 -4.31
C VAL A 187 -6.60 -1.85 -5.38
N MET A 188 -6.58 -2.19 -6.66
CA MET A 188 -7.01 -1.30 -7.74
C MET A 188 -8.49 -0.91 -7.61
N PHE A 189 -9.38 -1.86 -7.34
CA PHE A 189 -10.80 -1.56 -7.13
C PHE A 189 -11.04 -0.81 -5.83
N LEU A 190 -10.28 -1.09 -4.76
CA LEU A 190 -10.28 -0.33 -3.52
C LEU A 190 -9.90 1.14 -3.78
N ALA A 191 -8.81 1.37 -4.52
CA ALA A 191 -8.38 2.72 -4.89
C ALA A 191 -9.48 3.47 -5.66
N ARG A 192 -10.15 2.82 -6.64
CA ARG A 192 -11.29 3.39 -7.37
C ARG A 192 -12.44 3.73 -6.46
N MET A 193 -12.80 2.82 -5.56
CA MET A 193 -13.88 3.02 -4.59
C MET A 193 -13.59 4.25 -3.70
N LEU A 194 -12.37 4.33 -3.14
CA LEU A 194 -11.94 5.49 -2.35
C LEU A 194 -11.87 6.76 -3.20
N GLY A 195 -11.41 6.66 -4.44
CA GLY A 195 -11.37 7.79 -5.39
C GLY A 195 -12.75 8.36 -5.67
N ILE A 196 -13.76 7.51 -5.88
CA ILE A 196 -15.15 7.94 -6.07
C ILE A 196 -15.68 8.63 -4.81
N LEU A 197 -15.48 8.04 -3.62
CA LEU A 197 -15.89 8.65 -2.35
C LEU A 197 -15.24 10.02 -2.13
N TYR A 198 -13.95 10.15 -2.50
CA TYR A 198 -13.23 11.41 -2.41
C TYR A 198 -13.79 12.47 -3.36
N ILE A 199 -14.08 12.11 -4.61
CA ILE A 199 -14.66 13.03 -5.59
C ILE A 199 -16.08 13.47 -5.17
N ILE A 200 -16.92 12.56 -4.68
CA ILE A 200 -18.25 12.90 -4.15
C ILE A 200 -18.15 13.92 -2.99
N ASN A 201 -17.14 13.79 -2.13
CA ASN A 201 -16.91 14.70 -1.02
C ASN A 201 -16.39 16.07 -1.46
N ASN A 202 -15.52 16.12 -2.46
CA ASN A 202 -14.73 17.32 -2.78
C ASN A 202 -15.27 18.12 -3.96
N VAL A 203 -15.95 17.49 -4.92
CA VAL A 203 -16.46 18.14 -6.11
C VAL A 203 -17.93 18.48 -5.93
N ASP A 204 -18.24 19.77 -6.07
CA ASP A 204 -19.62 20.27 -6.00
C ASP A 204 -20.26 20.27 -7.40
N ASP A 205 -20.64 19.07 -7.85
CA ASP A 205 -21.25 18.83 -9.15
C ASP A 205 -22.20 17.63 -9.01
N GLU A 206 -23.50 17.89 -9.17
CA GLU A 206 -24.55 16.90 -8.94
C GLU A 206 -24.48 15.75 -9.95
N ASP A 207 -24.15 16.04 -11.19
CA ASP A 207 -23.97 15.04 -12.25
C ASP A 207 -22.80 14.10 -11.95
N ILE A 208 -21.67 14.62 -11.47
CA ILE A 208 -20.52 13.82 -11.08
C ILE A 208 -20.83 12.98 -9.86
N ARG A 209 -21.53 13.53 -8.87
CA ARG A 209 -21.97 12.80 -7.66
C ARG A 209 -22.92 11.64 -8.00
N SER A 210 -23.93 11.91 -8.83
CA SER A 210 -24.90 10.88 -9.27
C SER A 210 -24.20 9.74 -10.00
N ARG A 211 -23.32 10.04 -10.97
CA ARG A 211 -22.53 9.02 -11.67
C ARG A 211 -21.58 8.29 -10.72
N GLY A 212 -20.99 9.02 -9.76
CA GLY A 212 -20.13 8.45 -8.72
C GLY A 212 -20.85 7.39 -7.90
N SER A 213 -22.04 7.67 -7.41
CA SER A 213 -22.84 6.72 -6.60
C SER A 213 -23.14 5.42 -7.35
N VAL A 214 -23.48 5.50 -8.63
CA VAL A 214 -23.69 4.29 -9.47
C VAL A 214 -22.39 3.51 -9.69
N ARG A 215 -21.29 4.21 -9.98
CA ARG A 215 -19.99 3.58 -10.20
C ARG A 215 -19.39 2.98 -8.93
N LEU A 216 -19.76 3.52 -7.77
CA LEU A 216 -19.30 3.04 -6.46
C LEU A 216 -19.70 1.57 -6.25
N ILE A 217 -20.91 1.18 -6.60
CA ILE A 217 -21.36 -0.23 -6.53
C ILE A 217 -20.49 -1.10 -7.44
N GLY A 218 -20.26 -0.66 -8.69
CA GLY A 218 -19.45 -1.41 -9.67
C GLY A 218 -17.97 -1.56 -9.29
N CYS A 219 -17.45 -0.75 -8.36
CA CYS A 219 -16.10 -0.90 -7.82
C CYS A 219 -16.08 -1.68 -6.50
N THR A 220 -17.11 -1.50 -5.66
CA THR A 220 -17.20 -2.14 -4.34
C THR A 220 -17.39 -3.64 -4.43
N VAL A 221 -18.27 -4.11 -5.34
CA VAL A 221 -18.54 -5.54 -5.48
C VAL A 221 -17.30 -6.33 -5.92
N PRO A 222 -16.59 -5.96 -7.01
CA PRO A 222 -15.34 -6.65 -7.37
C PRO A 222 -14.28 -6.56 -6.27
N PHE A 223 -14.13 -5.41 -5.60
CA PHE A 223 -13.22 -5.27 -4.48
C PHE A 223 -13.52 -6.31 -3.39
N LEU A 224 -14.76 -6.38 -2.92
CA LEU A 224 -15.14 -7.29 -1.84
C LEU A 224 -14.92 -8.74 -2.23
N VAL A 225 -15.31 -9.14 -3.45
CA VAL A 225 -15.13 -10.52 -3.93
C VAL A 225 -13.64 -10.89 -3.96
N LEU A 226 -12.81 -10.05 -4.57
CA LEU A 226 -11.38 -10.33 -4.72
C LEU A 226 -10.64 -10.27 -3.38
N PHE A 227 -10.95 -9.27 -2.55
CA PHE A 227 -10.36 -9.14 -1.23
C PHE A 227 -10.73 -10.29 -0.32
N LEU A 228 -12.01 -10.68 -0.25
CA LEU A 228 -12.46 -11.80 0.57
C LEU A 228 -11.87 -13.13 0.07
N ALA A 229 -11.78 -13.34 -1.24
CA ALA A 229 -11.14 -14.53 -1.80
C ALA A 229 -9.68 -14.64 -1.36
N PHE A 230 -8.91 -13.55 -1.48
CA PHE A 230 -7.51 -13.51 -1.03
C PHE A 230 -7.40 -13.66 0.47
N PHE A 231 -8.21 -12.93 1.25
CA PHE A 231 -8.16 -12.92 2.71
C PHE A 231 -8.49 -14.29 3.30
N VAL A 232 -9.60 -14.91 2.86
CA VAL A 232 -10.00 -16.26 3.33
C VAL A 232 -8.93 -17.28 2.97
N ARG A 233 -8.40 -17.25 1.74
CA ARG A 233 -7.28 -18.12 1.36
C ARG A 233 -6.07 -17.93 2.27
N THR A 234 -5.70 -16.67 2.54
CA THR A 234 -4.54 -16.35 3.41
C THR A 234 -4.72 -16.90 4.82
N LEU A 235 -5.94 -16.85 5.35
CA LEU A 235 -6.22 -17.43 6.69
C LEU A 235 -6.15 -18.97 6.71
N LEU A 236 -6.52 -19.62 5.61
CA LEU A 236 -6.61 -21.08 5.54
C LEU A 236 -5.33 -21.77 5.03
N LYS A 237 -4.46 -21.03 4.36
CA LYS A 237 -3.20 -21.59 3.82
C LYS A 237 -2.16 -21.82 4.92
N ASP A 238 -1.16 -22.63 4.60
CA ASP A 238 0.05 -22.73 5.39
C ASP A 238 0.83 -21.42 5.33
N GLY A 239 1.34 -20.97 6.46
CA GLY A 239 2.13 -19.75 6.56
C GLY A 239 3.53 -20.02 7.10
N TYR A 240 4.35 -19.01 7.07
CA TYR A 240 5.79 -19.07 7.35
C TYR A 240 6.05 -18.72 8.81
N ALA A 241 6.07 -19.74 9.67
CA ALA A 241 6.36 -19.61 11.08
C ALA A 241 7.87 -19.58 11.34
N VAL A 242 8.27 -18.94 12.41
CA VAL A 242 9.67 -18.84 12.88
C VAL A 242 9.77 -19.50 14.25
N ASP A 243 10.73 -20.38 14.45
CA ASP A 243 11.05 -20.91 15.77
C ASP A 243 11.84 -19.84 16.55
N PRO A 244 11.28 -19.31 17.66
CA PRO A 244 11.96 -18.28 18.44
C PRO A 244 13.32 -18.68 19.02
N ALA A 245 13.52 -20.00 19.27
CA ALA A 245 14.75 -20.51 19.88
C ALA A 245 15.89 -20.65 18.86
N THR A 246 15.58 -21.07 17.64
CA THR A 246 16.59 -21.38 16.60
C THR A 246 16.62 -20.33 15.49
N GLY A 247 15.57 -19.55 15.33
CA GLY A 247 15.39 -18.62 14.22
C GLY A 247 15.08 -19.30 12.87
N LEU A 248 14.87 -20.62 12.86
CA LEU A 248 14.56 -21.39 11.66
C LEU A 248 13.12 -21.13 11.21
N VAL A 249 12.93 -21.01 9.90
CA VAL A 249 11.63 -20.84 9.29
C VAL A 249 11.06 -22.20 8.88
N PHE A 250 9.79 -22.42 9.20
CA PHE A 250 9.06 -23.65 8.84
C PHE A 250 7.62 -23.33 8.45
N MET A 251 6.97 -24.25 7.74
CA MET A 251 5.58 -24.10 7.33
C MET A 251 4.65 -24.55 8.46
N GLN A 252 3.69 -23.71 8.83
CA GLN A 252 2.67 -24.01 9.83
C GLN A 252 1.29 -23.86 9.21
N PRO A 253 0.38 -24.86 9.37
CA PRO A 253 -0.99 -24.76 8.89
C PRO A 253 -1.73 -23.57 9.52
N MET A 254 -2.49 -22.85 8.71
CA MET A 254 -3.33 -21.72 9.13
C MET A 254 -2.59 -20.67 9.99
N LYS A 255 -1.30 -20.44 9.74
CA LYS A 255 -0.45 -19.56 10.56
C LYS A 255 -1.07 -18.17 10.78
N TYR A 256 -1.58 -17.55 9.71
CA TYR A 256 -2.15 -16.20 9.79
C TYR A 256 -3.47 -16.17 10.58
N LEU A 257 -4.25 -17.26 10.54
CA LEU A 257 -5.45 -17.40 11.39
C LEU A 257 -5.05 -17.51 12.86
N HIS A 258 -4.04 -18.32 13.18
CA HIS A 258 -3.51 -18.40 14.54
C HIS A 258 -3.01 -17.06 15.04
N ASN A 259 -2.26 -16.30 14.21
CA ASN A 259 -1.82 -14.96 14.58
C ASN A 259 -2.99 -13.99 14.90
N TYR A 260 -4.11 -14.09 14.17
CA TYR A 260 -5.31 -13.31 14.49
C TYR A 260 -5.99 -13.75 15.79
N LEU A 261 -5.95 -15.05 16.13
CA LEU A 261 -6.52 -15.57 17.37
C LEU A 261 -5.65 -15.25 18.58
N ASP A 262 -4.34 -15.43 18.45
CA ASP A 262 -3.36 -15.17 19.51
C ASP A 262 -3.23 -13.67 19.80
N ILE A 263 -3.26 -12.84 18.76
CA ILE A 263 -3.25 -11.38 18.85
C ILE A 263 -4.66 -10.85 18.53
N TRP A 264 -5.65 -11.30 19.32
CA TRP A 264 -7.07 -10.98 19.11
C TRP A 264 -7.38 -9.48 18.88
N PRO A 265 -6.64 -8.49 19.43
CA PRO A 265 -6.89 -7.09 19.12
C PRO A 265 -6.78 -6.77 17.63
N LEU A 266 -5.93 -7.51 16.86
CA LEU A 266 -5.83 -7.33 15.41
C LEU A 266 -7.09 -7.81 14.68
N ALA A 267 -7.70 -8.90 15.15
CA ALA A 267 -8.97 -9.38 14.63
C ALA A 267 -10.08 -8.33 14.84
N VAL A 268 -10.16 -7.78 16.06
CA VAL A 268 -11.13 -6.71 16.38
C VAL A 268 -10.88 -5.47 15.50
N LEU A 269 -9.62 -5.09 15.31
CA LEU A 269 -9.23 -3.97 14.46
C LEU A 269 -9.70 -4.18 13.01
N THR A 270 -9.51 -5.39 12.49
CA THR A 270 -9.98 -5.78 11.15
C THR A 270 -11.50 -5.66 11.03
N VAL A 271 -12.25 -6.21 12.00
CA VAL A 271 -13.72 -6.16 11.98
C VAL A 271 -14.23 -4.72 12.04
N ILE A 272 -13.71 -3.91 12.96
CA ILE A 272 -14.06 -2.49 13.07
C ILE A 272 -13.74 -1.77 11.74
N GLY A 273 -12.57 -2.05 11.16
CA GLY A 273 -12.15 -1.46 9.90
C GLY A 273 -13.09 -1.79 8.74
N VAL A 274 -13.49 -3.07 8.61
CA VAL A 274 -14.46 -3.51 7.60
C VAL A 274 -15.83 -2.85 7.80
N VAL A 275 -16.32 -2.79 9.04
CA VAL A 275 -17.61 -2.14 9.37
C VAL A 275 -17.57 -0.65 8.98
N LEU A 276 -16.51 0.07 9.33
CA LEU A 276 -16.36 1.49 8.98
C LEU A 276 -16.28 1.71 7.48
N LEU A 277 -15.54 0.86 6.77
CA LEU A 277 -15.43 0.93 5.31
C LEU A 277 -16.79 0.73 4.66
N LEU A 278 -17.49 -0.33 5.02
CA LEU A 278 -18.81 -0.63 4.48
C LEU A 278 -19.84 0.44 4.85
N TYR A 279 -19.79 0.96 6.08
CA TYR A 279 -20.65 2.07 6.51
C TYR A 279 -20.48 3.29 5.60
N GLY A 280 -19.23 3.71 5.33
CA GLY A 280 -18.95 4.84 4.46
C GLY A 280 -19.48 4.66 3.04
N VAL A 281 -19.28 3.47 2.48
CA VAL A 281 -19.73 3.12 1.13
C VAL A 281 -21.25 3.03 1.05
N VAL A 282 -21.87 2.19 1.90
CA VAL A 282 -23.32 1.92 1.87
C VAL A 282 -24.11 3.20 2.12
N ARG A 283 -23.72 4.00 3.10
CA ARG A 283 -24.40 5.26 3.39
C ARG A 283 -24.31 6.26 2.23
N THR A 284 -23.19 6.30 1.50
CA THR A 284 -23.03 7.15 0.32
C THR A 284 -23.91 6.65 -0.85
N ILE A 285 -24.10 5.33 -0.98
CA ILE A 285 -24.98 4.76 -2.02
C ILE A 285 -26.46 5.03 -1.70
N LEU A 286 -26.86 4.87 -0.43
CA LEU A 286 -28.26 5.00 -0.02
C LEU A 286 -28.76 6.44 0.12
N SER A 287 -27.87 7.41 0.29
CA SER A 287 -28.23 8.82 0.52
C SER A 287 -27.45 9.74 -0.41
N SER A 288 -28.16 10.36 -1.35
CA SER A 288 -27.59 11.35 -2.29
C SER A 288 -27.05 12.61 -1.57
N THR A 289 -27.53 12.90 -0.36
CA THR A 289 -27.09 14.05 0.43
C THR A 289 -25.87 13.78 1.29
N TYR A 290 -25.51 12.49 1.48
CA TYR A 290 -24.37 12.11 2.29
C TYR A 290 -23.07 12.06 1.46
N ILE A 291 -22.25 13.10 1.61
CA ILE A 291 -21.02 13.27 0.85
C ILE A 291 -19.75 12.86 1.63
N ARG A 292 -19.83 12.60 2.95
CA ARG A 292 -18.67 12.39 3.82
C ARG A 292 -18.21 10.92 3.93
N GLY A 293 -18.63 10.05 3.03
CA GLY A 293 -18.32 8.61 3.08
C GLY A 293 -16.83 8.26 3.02
N ILE A 294 -16.01 9.13 2.45
CA ILE A 294 -14.56 8.94 2.37
C ILE A 294 -13.89 8.81 3.75
N TRP A 295 -14.39 9.54 4.78
CA TRP A 295 -13.76 9.56 6.09
C TRP A 295 -13.91 8.25 6.85
N PRO A 296 -15.12 7.72 7.10
CA PRO A 296 -15.25 6.41 7.73
C PRO A 296 -14.65 5.29 6.87
N ALA A 297 -14.81 5.33 5.53
CA ALA A 297 -14.18 4.34 4.66
C ALA A 297 -12.65 4.40 4.71
N GLY A 298 -12.06 5.58 4.73
CA GLY A 298 -10.61 5.76 4.81
C GLY A 298 -10.04 5.27 6.12
N ILE A 299 -10.66 5.61 7.26
CA ILE A 299 -10.26 5.07 8.57
C ILE A 299 -10.38 3.55 8.54
N GLY A 300 -11.48 3.00 8.01
CA GLY A 300 -11.69 1.57 7.88
C GLY A 300 -10.58 0.87 7.09
N VAL A 301 -10.18 1.44 5.94
CA VAL A 301 -9.07 0.91 5.13
C VAL A 301 -7.76 0.92 5.89
N VAL A 302 -7.44 2.03 6.57
CA VAL A 302 -6.20 2.13 7.37
C VAL A 302 -6.16 1.04 8.45
N LEU A 303 -7.26 0.80 9.16
CA LEU A 303 -7.34 -0.23 10.20
C LEU A 303 -7.18 -1.65 9.63
N VAL A 304 -7.86 -1.98 8.53
CA VAL A 304 -7.76 -3.30 7.89
C VAL A 304 -6.35 -3.55 7.36
N VAL A 305 -5.77 -2.60 6.64
CA VAL A 305 -4.43 -2.77 6.04
C VAL A 305 -3.36 -2.82 7.12
N LEU A 306 -3.46 -1.97 8.16
CA LEU A 306 -2.56 -2.02 9.30
C LEU A 306 -2.58 -3.39 9.97
N SER A 307 -3.78 -3.91 10.28
CA SER A 307 -3.94 -5.24 10.88
C SER A 307 -3.34 -6.33 9.99
N LEU A 308 -3.56 -6.26 8.68
CA LEU A 308 -3.05 -7.24 7.71
C LEU A 308 -1.51 -7.27 7.68
N LEU A 309 -0.88 -6.09 7.65
CA LEU A 309 0.58 -5.98 7.66
C LEU A 309 1.18 -6.38 9.03
N LEU A 310 0.51 -6.08 10.12
CA LEU A 310 0.97 -6.51 11.46
C LEU A 310 0.92 -8.03 11.59
N VAL A 311 -0.14 -8.68 11.12
CA VAL A 311 -0.26 -10.15 11.13
C VAL A 311 0.80 -10.83 10.27
N ALA A 312 1.26 -10.18 9.19
CA ALA A 312 2.32 -10.71 8.34
C ALA A 312 3.69 -10.80 9.05
N GLY A 313 3.97 -9.91 10.03
CA GLY A 313 5.28 -9.87 10.71
C GLY A 313 5.25 -10.24 12.20
N TRP A 314 4.13 -10.05 12.88
CA TRP A 314 3.97 -10.39 14.30
C TRP A 314 3.64 -11.87 14.50
N GLY A 315 3.77 -12.35 15.75
CA GLY A 315 3.47 -13.72 16.12
C GLY A 315 4.49 -14.73 15.56
N ASP A 316 5.77 -14.42 15.60
CA ASP A 316 6.85 -15.30 15.10
C ASP A 316 6.60 -15.72 13.65
N THR A 317 6.48 -14.74 12.76
CA THR A 317 6.19 -14.96 11.34
C THR A 317 7.26 -14.30 10.47
N ALA A 318 7.67 -14.99 9.40
CA ALA A 318 8.52 -14.41 8.37
C ALA A 318 7.65 -13.55 7.46
N TYR A 319 7.81 -12.23 7.55
CA TYR A 319 6.99 -11.28 6.82
C TYR A 319 7.29 -11.18 5.33
N TYR A 320 8.46 -11.60 4.90
CA TYR A 320 8.84 -11.65 3.48
C TYR A 320 9.45 -13.02 3.19
N PRO A 321 8.62 -13.98 2.82
CA PRO A 321 9.08 -15.37 2.62
C PRO A 321 9.85 -15.53 1.31
N SER A 322 10.87 -16.42 1.34
CA SER A 322 11.56 -16.85 0.14
C SER A 322 11.00 -18.18 -0.36
N ASN A 323 10.59 -18.20 -1.63
CA ASN A 323 10.16 -19.41 -2.33
C ASN A 323 11.35 -20.19 -2.93
N ALA A 324 12.53 -19.57 -3.01
CA ALA A 324 13.75 -20.21 -3.50
C ALA A 324 14.45 -21.03 -2.40
N ASP A 325 14.52 -20.48 -1.19
CA ASP A 325 15.05 -21.14 0.00
C ASP A 325 14.32 -20.61 1.24
N LEU A 326 13.62 -21.50 1.94
CA LEU A 326 12.81 -21.15 3.10
C LEU A 326 13.61 -20.45 4.19
N GLN A 327 14.90 -20.83 4.38
CA GLN A 327 15.76 -20.24 5.40
C GLN A 327 16.29 -18.85 5.04
N CYS A 328 16.15 -18.44 3.79
CA CYS A 328 16.42 -17.09 3.33
C CYS A 328 15.27 -16.11 3.62
N SER A 329 14.13 -16.58 4.13
CA SER A 329 12.97 -15.74 4.46
C SER A 329 13.31 -14.66 5.48
N LEU A 330 12.76 -13.46 5.25
CA LEU A 330 13.02 -12.30 6.11
C LEU A 330 12.02 -12.24 7.26
N THR A 331 12.58 -12.11 8.46
CA THR A 331 11.85 -11.88 9.71
C THR A 331 12.16 -10.48 10.24
N ILE A 332 11.36 -9.98 11.15
CA ILE A 332 11.62 -8.70 11.82
C ILE A 332 13.04 -8.73 12.45
N ALA A 333 13.42 -9.84 13.09
CA ALA A 333 14.70 -9.96 13.79
C ALA A 333 15.90 -10.02 12.85
N ASN A 334 15.80 -10.78 11.71
CA ASN A 334 16.96 -11.02 10.86
C ASN A 334 17.21 -9.95 9.80
N SER A 335 16.24 -9.04 9.57
CA SER A 335 16.29 -8.04 8.50
C SER A 335 16.38 -6.60 8.98
N CYS A 336 16.22 -6.35 10.30
CA CYS A 336 16.23 -5.00 10.86
C CYS A 336 17.65 -4.41 10.92
N SER A 337 17.69 -3.08 11.07
CA SER A 337 18.90 -2.30 11.28
C SER A 337 19.48 -2.48 12.68
N SER A 338 20.66 -1.93 12.93
CA SER A 338 21.30 -2.00 14.25
C SER A 338 20.48 -1.32 15.35
N GLU A 339 20.63 -1.75 16.59
CA GLU A 339 19.97 -1.16 17.74
C GLU A 339 20.22 0.35 17.85
N PHE A 340 21.45 0.79 17.58
CA PHE A 340 21.81 2.20 17.57
C PHE A 340 20.97 3.00 16.56
N THR A 341 20.86 2.49 15.33
CA THR A 341 20.07 3.13 14.26
C THR A 341 18.60 3.21 14.65
N LEU A 342 18.00 2.09 15.06
CA LEU A 342 16.57 2.03 15.43
C LEU A 342 16.27 2.96 16.62
N ARG A 343 17.17 3.05 17.60
CA ARG A 343 17.03 3.92 18.77
C ARG A 343 17.12 5.40 18.39
N THR A 344 18.08 5.77 17.55
CA THR A 344 18.22 7.15 17.06
C THR A 344 16.98 7.58 16.29
N MET A 345 16.52 6.74 15.38
CA MET A 345 15.31 6.97 14.60
C MET A 345 14.04 7.02 15.49
N PHE A 346 13.99 6.25 16.58
CA PHE A 346 12.89 6.32 17.55
C PHE A 346 12.74 7.73 18.11
N TYR A 347 13.83 8.38 18.54
CA TYR A 347 13.75 9.76 19.02
C TYR A 347 13.28 10.73 17.95
N VAL A 348 13.73 10.55 16.70
CA VAL A 348 13.25 11.38 15.57
C VAL A 348 11.76 11.14 15.30
N SER A 349 11.29 9.92 15.45
CA SER A 349 9.87 9.59 15.22
C SER A 349 8.90 10.27 16.20
N LEU A 350 9.38 10.74 17.36
CA LEU A 350 8.57 11.53 18.29
C LEU A 350 8.13 12.89 17.69
N LEU A 351 8.76 13.33 16.60
CA LEU A 351 8.35 14.51 15.83
C LEU A 351 7.22 14.21 14.86
N VAL A 352 6.93 12.93 14.55
CA VAL A 352 5.90 12.51 13.58
C VAL A 352 4.50 13.06 13.90
N PRO A 353 4.02 13.10 15.16
CA PRO A 353 2.72 13.71 15.48
C PRO A 353 2.62 15.18 15.06
N PHE A 354 3.70 15.95 15.18
CA PHE A 354 3.73 17.35 14.73
C PHE A 354 3.62 17.45 13.22
N VAL A 355 4.28 16.54 12.48
CA VAL A 355 4.19 16.45 11.02
C VAL A 355 2.77 16.10 10.59
N PHE A 356 2.12 15.14 11.26
CA PHE A 356 0.72 14.82 11.00
C PHE A 356 -0.21 16.00 11.28
N GLY A 357 0.00 16.73 12.37
CA GLY A 357 -0.74 17.95 12.68
C GLY A 357 -0.59 19.00 11.56
N TYR A 358 0.62 19.18 11.06
CA TYR A 358 0.91 20.08 9.94
C TYR A 358 0.22 19.61 8.64
N ILE A 359 0.32 18.33 8.30
CA ILE A 359 -0.35 17.75 7.12
C ILE A 359 -1.87 17.93 7.23
N ALA A 360 -2.47 17.68 8.39
CA ALA A 360 -3.91 17.88 8.61
C ALA A 360 -4.32 19.35 8.46
N TYR A 361 -3.49 20.28 8.92
CA TYR A 361 -3.69 21.71 8.72
C TYR A 361 -3.63 22.08 7.23
N VAL A 362 -2.57 21.68 6.53
CA VAL A 362 -2.40 21.94 5.09
C VAL A 362 -3.54 21.33 4.28
N TRP A 363 -3.96 20.10 4.61
CA TRP A 363 -5.11 19.45 3.97
C TRP A 363 -6.38 20.30 4.09
N ARG A 364 -6.67 20.81 5.30
CA ARG A 364 -7.81 21.71 5.52
C ARG A 364 -7.72 23.00 4.71
N VAL A 365 -6.51 23.56 4.60
CA VAL A 365 -6.30 24.81 3.83
C VAL A 365 -6.52 24.56 2.34
N MET A 366 -6.02 23.44 1.80
CA MET A 366 -6.20 23.06 0.40
C MET A 366 -7.67 22.76 0.03
N ASP A 367 -8.47 22.31 0.98
CA ASP A 367 -9.89 21.99 0.77
C ASP A 367 -10.82 23.17 1.06
N ARG A 368 -10.32 24.30 1.62
CA ARG A 368 -11.10 25.54 1.71
C ARG A 368 -11.34 26.07 0.30
N LYS A 369 -12.63 26.21 -0.03
CA LYS A 369 -13.12 26.82 -1.26
C LYS A 369 -13.00 28.35 -1.20
#